data_97c160d0f9752d27c091b5e17653c1fd
#
_entry.id   97c160d0f9752d27c091b5e17653c1fd
#
_cell.length_a   1.000
_cell.length_b   1.000
_cell.length_c   1.000
_cell.angle_alpha   90.00
_cell.angle_beta   90.00
_cell.angle_gamma   90.00
#
_symmetry.space_group_name_H-M   'P 1'
#
loop_
_entity.id
_entity.type
_entity.pdbx_description
1 polymer ?
#
loop_
_entity_poly.entity_id
_entity_poly.type
_entity_poly.pdbx_seq_one_letter_code
_entity_poly.pdbx_strand_id
1 'polypeptide(L)'
;LISLLLASAVLSAHNTGFTEFEFIKNQGQWHKNIEYKVQLPEGNIYIEQGRLKFHLADMSVVSQIHIGDYKGDWKDAMIKNHVYNANFIGANTNCQIVQEDLQEMYYNYYLGNDKTKWSSGTPASHAVRYKALYPGVDLLIFSHEGGIKYEFHCENYAAAQQIQIEYEGQDDLKLKDGIFTVYTSLGDVSESAPIVFHSSESNNDTLSAKYSLSKNVLTYDLKVEDKNKNFPIVIDPDLIFSTYSGSTTTNFGFTATYDSEGFLYSGSLIFGTGYPTTTGAFDQSFNGGSRVFGLPGCDVAVTKYDTSGTKAIFSTYLGGSGDEMPHSIVVNSRDELYVYGTTGSQNFPTTGAAYQDTLTNPNAANSRTLEVAVGYLLGCDMFISAFQPDGRQLLASTYVGGSENDGINNPSPFGFGNPRVLNYNYADVARGEIDIDKDDNIYIVGSTRSTDFPIKGNPIYPTYRGGTQDGIIVKFKPLLDTLIWS
;
A
#
# COMPACT_ATOMS: atom_id res chain seq x y z
N LEU A 1 4.42 43.68 -8.27
CA LEU A 1 5.52 42.78 -7.84
C LEU A 1 5.16 41.98 -6.59
N ILE A 2 4.31 42.52 -5.70
CA ILE A 2 3.87 41.84 -4.46
C ILE A 2 2.76 40.81 -4.74
N SER A 3 1.95 41.00 -5.79
CA SER A 3 0.89 40.05 -6.15
C SER A 3 1.39 38.78 -6.87
N LEU A 4 2.59 38.77 -7.44
CA LEU A 4 3.17 37.57 -8.07
C LEU A 4 3.86 36.63 -7.06
N LEU A 5 4.32 37.17 -5.94
CA LEU A 5 4.96 36.36 -4.89
C LEU A 5 3.93 35.59 -4.02
N LEU A 6 2.70 36.14 -3.90
CA LEU A 6 1.61 35.42 -3.22
C LEU A 6 1.01 34.30 -4.07
N ALA A 7 1.05 34.42 -5.40
CA ALA A 7 0.56 33.36 -6.30
C ALA A 7 1.52 32.15 -6.35
N SER A 8 2.82 32.36 -6.18
CA SER A 8 3.79 31.24 -6.17
C SER A 8 3.81 30.47 -4.84
N ALA A 9 3.47 31.11 -3.73
CA ALA A 9 3.38 30.43 -2.42
C ALA A 9 2.10 29.57 -2.30
N VAL A 10 1.01 29.95 -2.98
CA VAL A 10 -0.24 29.16 -2.99
C VAL A 10 -0.16 27.96 -3.94
N LEU A 11 0.71 28.01 -4.96
CA LEU A 11 0.92 26.88 -5.89
C LEU A 11 1.88 25.80 -5.34
N SER A 12 2.70 26.12 -4.35
CA SER A 12 3.59 25.13 -3.68
C SER A 12 2.88 24.32 -2.59
N ALA A 13 1.72 24.77 -2.08
CA ALA A 13 0.97 24.08 -1.03
C ALA A 13 -0.04 23.03 -1.56
N HIS A 14 -0.08 22.76 -2.87
CA HIS A 14 -1.13 21.93 -3.46
C HIS A 14 -0.64 20.74 -4.27
N ASN A 15 0.59 20.25 -4.03
CA ASN A 15 1.09 19.14 -4.85
C ASN A 15 1.94 18.09 -4.11
N THR A 16 1.64 17.80 -2.85
CA THR A 16 2.05 16.54 -2.26
C THR A 16 0.76 15.76 -1.99
N GLY A 17 0.50 14.69 -2.74
CA GLY A 17 -0.66 13.80 -2.59
C GLY A 17 -0.65 13.03 -1.25
N PHE A 18 0.24 13.35 -0.33
CA PHE A 18 0.40 12.74 0.98
C PHE A 18 -0.46 13.43 2.04
N THR A 19 -1.06 12.63 2.93
CA THR A 19 -1.65 13.15 4.16
C THR A 19 -0.52 13.38 5.16
N GLU A 20 -0.23 14.64 5.46
CA GLU A 20 0.74 14.98 6.49
C GLU A 20 0.12 14.79 7.88
N PHE A 21 0.87 14.19 8.80
CA PHE A 21 0.47 14.01 10.18
C PHE A 21 0.86 15.22 11.02
N GLU A 22 -0.03 15.62 11.93
CA GLU A 22 0.15 16.79 12.76
C GLU A 22 0.52 16.43 14.18
N PHE A 23 1.54 17.11 14.69
CA PHE A 23 1.96 17.08 16.09
C PHE A 23 1.21 18.16 16.84
N ILE A 24 0.20 17.75 17.58
CA ILE A 24 -0.69 18.66 18.31
C ILE A 24 -0.17 18.83 19.72
N LYS A 25 0.06 20.07 20.14
CA LYS A 25 0.59 20.40 21.46
C LYS A 25 -0.39 20.09 22.58
N ASN A 26 0.07 19.54 23.70
CA ASN A 26 -0.73 19.42 24.91
C ASN A 26 -0.79 20.77 25.67
N GLN A 27 -1.98 21.30 25.84
CA GLN A 27 -2.27 22.50 26.60
C GLN A 27 -3.23 22.22 27.80
N GLY A 28 -3.25 20.94 28.26
CA GLY A 28 -4.10 20.48 29.35
C GLY A 28 -5.22 19.53 28.93
N GLN A 29 -5.44 19.34 27.62
CA GLN A 29 -6.48 18.45 27.11
C GLN A 29 -6.16 16.96 27.31
N TRP A 30 -4.88 16.61 27.54
CA TRP A 30 -4.44 15.23 27.80
C TRP A 30 -3.64 15.13 29.10
N HIS A 31 -3.17 13.93 29.42
CA HIS A 31 -2.36 13.70 30.60
C HIS A 31 -1.08 14.56 30.57
N LYS A 32 -0.69 15.08 31.69
CA LYS A 32 0.42 16.05 31.85
C LYS A 32 1.80 15.57 31.35
N ASN A 33 2.00 14.26 31.25
CA ASN A 33 3.27 13.70 30.73
C ASN A 33 3.37 13.77 29.20
N ILE A 34 2.26 13.99 28.52
CA ILE A 34 2.22 14.11 27.06
C ILE A 34 2.56 15.55 26.70
N GLU A 35 3.60 15.74 25.89
CA GLU A 35 3.96 17.04 25.35
C GLU A 35 3.23 17.28 24.01
N TYR A 36 3.23 16.27 23.12
CA TYR A 36 2.51 16.30 21.86
C TYR A 36 1.83 14.96 21.58
N LYS A 37 0.80 15.00 20.76
CA LYS A 37 0.09 13.84 20.24
C LYS A 37 0.06 13.90 18.73
N VAL A 38 0.32 12.77 18.08
CA VAL A 38 0.05 12.54 16.66
C VAL A 38 -1.08 11.52 16.57
N GLN A 39 -2.09 11.81 15.76
CA GLN A 39 -3.18 10.88 15.51
C GLN A 39 -2.91 10.13 14.21
N LEU A 40 -2.85 8.82 14.31
CA LEU A 40 -2.74 7.91 13.16
C LEU A 40 -4.09 7.26 12.87
N PRO A 41 -4.30 6.68 11.66
CA PRO A 41 -5.54 5.97 11.34
C PRO A 41 -5.86 4.84 12.32
N GLU A 42 -4.84 4.14 12.80
CA GLU A 42 -4.97 2.96 13.68
C GLU A 42 -4.37 3.21 15.06
N GLY A 43 -4.44 4.44 15.56
CA GLY A 43 -3.95 4.73 16.90
C GLY A 43 -3.37 6.11 17.10
N ASN A 44 -2.35 6.21 17.95
CA ASN A 44 -1.72 7.49 18.28
C ASN A 44 -0.25 7.30 18.65
N ILE A 45 0.56 8.30 18.37
CA ILE A 45 1.90 8.44 18.97
C ILE A 45 1.84 9.57 19.97
N TYR A 46 2.33 9.32 21.18
CA TYR A 46 2.48 10.34 22.22
C TYR A 46 3.96 10.63 22.41
N ILE A 47 4.31 11.90 22.28
CA ILE A 47 5.63 12.44 22.52
C ILE A 47 5.69 12.82 24.00
N GLU A 48 6.55 12.17 24.77
CA GLU A 48 6.74 12.41 26.21
C GLU A 48 8.22 12.74 26.48
N GLN A 49 8.55 13.27 27.63
CA GLN A 49 9.95 13.50 28.02
C GLN A 49 10.71 12.16 28.09
N GLY A 50 11.76 12.05 27.27
CA GLY A 50 12.63 10.86 27.24
C GLY A 50 12.03 9.58 26.65
N ARG A 51 10.85 9.64 26.01
CA ARG A 51 10.27 8.47 25.32
C ARG A 51 9.22 8.82 24.29
N LEU A 52 9.00 7.86 23.36
CA LEU A 52 7.83 7.80 22.49
C LEU A 52 6.92 6.68 22.98
N LYS A 53 5.62 6.94 23.03
CA LYS A 53 4.61 5.93 23.36
C LYS A 53 3.72 5.70 22.13
N PHE A 54 3.67 4.48 21.66
CA PHE A 54 2.85 4.02 20.55
C PHE A 54 1.60 3.34 21.12
N HIS A 55 0.45 3.80 20.67
CA HIS A 55 -0.85 3.22 21.00
C HIS A 55 -1.51 2.79 19.69
N LEU A 56 -1.59 1.49 19.47
CA LEU A 56 -2.28 0.88 18.35
C LEU A 56 -3.70 0.50 18.76
N ALA A 57 -4.66 0.62 17.85
CA ALA A 57 -6.06 0.31 18.08
C ALA A 57 -6.68 -0.39 16.86
N ASP A 58 -7.33 -1.53 17.08
CA ASP A 58 -8.09 -2.23 16.04
C ASP A 58 -9.39 -1.47 15.74
N MET A 59 -9.36 -0.62 14.73
CA MET A 59 -10.50 0.20 14.31
C MET A 59 -11.53 -0.55 13.47
N SER A 60 -11.33 -1.83 13.16
CA SER A 60 -12.25 -2.65 12.35
C SER A 60 -13.66 -2.69 12.93
N VAL A 61 -13.79 -2.78 14.26
CA VAL A 61 -15.08 -2.77 14.96
C VAL A 61 -15.80 -1.43 14.76
N VAL A 62 -15.07 -0.32 14.81
CA VAL A 62 -15.63 1.03 14.59
C VAL A 62 -16.12 1.16 13.15
N SER A 63 -15.34 0.67 12.18
CA SER A 63 -15.75 0.63 10.77
C SER A 63 -17.03 -0.19 10.57
N GLN A 64 -17.10 -1.40 11.17
CA GLN A 64 -18.30 -2.24 11.10
C GLN A 64 -19.56 -1.57 11.69
N ILE A 65 -19.39 -0.81 12.80
CA ILE A 65 -20.50 -0.04 13.37
C ILE A 65 -20.96 1.07 12.41
N HIS A 66 -20.03 1.80 11.80
CA HIS A 66 -20.35 2.89 10.89
C HIS A 66 -21.07 2.44 9.62
N ILE A 67 -20.68 1.29 9.04
CA ILE A 67 -21.33 0.73 7.84
C ILE A 67 -22.58 -0.10 8.15
N GLY A 68 -22.91 -0.31 9.45
CA GLY A 68 -24.08 -1.05 9.88
C GLY A 68 -23.96 -2.57 9.88
N ASP A 69 -22.74 -3.11 9.73
CA ASP A 69 -22.47 -4.56 9.68
C ASP A 69 -22.15 -5.18 11.04
N TYR A 70 -22.00 -4.38 12.08
CA TYR A 70 -21.74 -4.88 13.43
C TYR A 70 -22.99 -5.63 13.96
N LYS A 71 -22.83 -6.91 14.28
CA LYS A 71 -23.95 -7.81 14.65
C LYS A 71 -24.26 -7.84 16.16
N GLY A 72 -23.58 -7.01 16.97
CA GLY A 72 -23.81 -6.87 18.41
C GLY A 72 -24.48 -5.54 18.78
N ASP A 73 -24.76 -5.33 20.09
CA ASP A 73 -25.05 -3.98 20.57
C ASP A 73 -23.75 -3.17 20.50
N TRP A 74 -23.74 -2.05 19.79
CA TRP A 74 -22.57 -1.20 19.63
C TRP A 74 -22.02 -0.68 20.97
N LYS A 75 -22.87 -0.66 22.01
CA LYS A 75 -22.49 -0.27 23.37
C LYS A 75 -21.57 -1.28 24.05
N ASP A 76 -21.62 -2.53 23.61
CA ASP A 76 -20.80 -3.63 24.11
C ASP A 76 -19.57 -3.89 23.20
N ALA A 77 -19.41 -3.08 22.17
CA ALA A 77 -18.30 -3.19 21.25
C ALA A 77 -16.97 -2.90 21.95
N MET A 78 -16.01 -3.81 21.83
CA MET A 78 -14.68 -3.67 22.42
C MET A 78 -13.64 -3.45 21.32
N ILE A 79 -12.90 -2.35 21.45
CA ILE A 79 -11.74 -2.07 20.60
C ILE A 79 -10.51 -2.70 21.24
N LYS A 80 -9.82 -3.58 20.53
CA LYS A 80 -8.54 -4.11 20.98
C LYS A 80 -7.48 -3.01 20.87
N ASN A 81 -6.62 -2.94 21.86
CA ASN A 81 -5.55 -1.95 21.93
C ASN A 81 -4.23 -2.63 22.29
N HIS A 82 -3.13 -2.15 21.71
CA HIS A 82 -1.78 -2.50 22.09
C HIS A 82 -0.97 -1.23 22.36
N VAL A 83 -0.18 -1.22 23.43
CA VAL A 83 0.66 -0.06 23.78
C VAL A 83 2.07 -0.52 24.04
N TYR A 84 3.03 0.11 23.35
CA TYR A 84 4.45 -0.06 23.65
C TYR A 84 5.17 1.28 23.72
N ASN A 85 6.32 1.31 24.36
CA ASN A 85 7.16 2.49 24.53
C ASN A 85 8.53 2.27 23.92
N ALA A 86 9.10 3.32 23.34
CA ALA A 86 10.53 3.44 22.99
C ALA A 86 11.15 4.47 23.97
N ASN A 87 11.84 3.97 25.00
CA ASN A 87 12.44 4.77 26.04
C ASN A 87 13.87 5.11 25.69
N PHE A 88 14.26 6.38 25.74
CA PHE A 88 15.63 6.84 25.49
C PHE A 88 16.46 6.74 26.77
N ILE A 89 17.27 5.68 26.90
CA ILE A 89 18.06 5.39 28.12
C ILE A 89 19.12 6.46 28.32
N GLY A 90 19.16 7.04 29.53
CA GLY A 90 20.15 8.07 29.87
C GLY A 90 19.92 9.42 29.20
N ALA A 91 18.80 9.61 28.54
CA ALA A 91 18.44 10.88 27.92
C ALA A 91 18.17 11.99 28.95
N ASN A 92 18.33 13.22 28.50
CA ASN A 92 17.95 14.40 29.29
C ASN A 92 16.43 14.53 29.34
N THR A 93 15.84 14.13 30.46
CA THR A 93 14.37 14.19 30.68
C THR A 93 13.82 15.60 30.93
N ASN A 94 14.68 16.62 30.88
CA ASN A 94 14.31 18.05 30.97
C ASN A 94 14.70 18.79 29.68
N CYS A 95 14.94 18.10 28.57
CA CYS A 95 15.25 18.73 27.30
C CYS A 95 14.04 19.52 26.77
N GLN A 96 14.30 20.56 26.02
CA GLN A 96 13.25 21.33 25.39
C GLN A 96 12.71 20.57 24.17
N ILE A 97 11.39 20.34 24.10
CA ILE A 97 10.71 19.82 22.92
C ILE A 97 10.01 20.98 22.22
N VAL A 98 10.41 21.29 20.99
CA VAL A 98 9.90 22.43 20.22
C VAL A 98 9.18 21.97 18.97
N GLN A 99 8.16 22.71 18.55
CA GLN A 99 7.51 22.50 17.26
C GLN A 99 8.38 23.12 16.15
N GLU A 100 8.48 22.41 15.03
CA GLU A 100 9.05 22.89 13.77
C GLU A 100 7.99 22.71 12.68
N ASP A 101 8.04 23.48 11.63
CA ASP A 101 7.04 23.50 10.55
C ASP A 101 5.60 23.71 11.09
N LEU A 102 5.41 24.85 11.73
CA LEU A 102 4.13 25.25 12.33
C LEU A 102 3.06 25.45 11.26
N GLN A 103 1.86 24.92 11.51
CA GLN A 103 0.72 25.08 10.63
C GLN A 103 -0.12 26.30 11.01
N GLU A 104 -0.78 26.90 10.01
CA GLU A 104 -1.75 27.98 10.23
C GLU A 104 -3.01 27.49 10.94
N MET A 105 -3.33 26.20 10.79
CA MET A 105 -4.47 25.57 11.45
C MET A 105 -4.20 25.35 12.92
N TYR A 106 -5.28 25.40 13.71
CA TYR A 106 -5.26 25.10 15.14
C TYR A 106 -6.47 24.26 15.56
N TYR A 107 -6.33 23.56 16.68
CA TYR A 107 -7.37 22.70 17.23
C TYR A 107 -8.03 23.32 18.47
N ASN A 108 -9.32 23.01 18.65
CA ASN A 108 -10.05 23.31 19.86
C ASN A 108 -10.58 22.02 20.48
N TYR A 109 -10.31 21.83 21.76
CA TYR A 109 -10.73 20.66 22.53
C TYR A 109 -11.68 21.08 23.65
N TYR A 110 -12.93 20.59 23.59
CA TYR A 110 -13.95 20.78 24.61
C TYR A 110 -14.41 19.43 25.14
N LEU A 111 -13.50 18.71 25.82
CA LEU A 111 -13.69 17.33 26.26
C LEU A 111 -14.45 17.24 27.59
N GLY A 112 -15.66 16.70 27.52
CA GLY A 112 -16.51 16.51 28.71
C GLY A 112 -16.89 17.81 29.42
N ASN A 113 -17.28 17.70 30.70
CA ASN A 113 -17.74 18.84 31.52
C ASN A 113 -16.62 19.51 32.32
N ASP A 114 -15.42 18.94 32.34
CA ASP A 114 -14.27 19.47 33.06
C ASP A 114 -13.56 20.52 32.19
N LYS A 115 -13.83 21.81 32.51
CA LYS A 115 -13.24 22.93 31.75
C LYS A 115 -11.71 23.04 31.88
N THR A 116 -11.07 22.38 32.83
CA THR A 116 -9.61 22.36 32.96
C THR A 116 -8.94 21.52 31.83
N LYS A 117 -9.72 20.69 31.15
CA LYS A 117 -9.33 19.90 29.99
C LYS A 117 -9.70 20.56 28.63
N TRP A 118 -10.27 21.76 28.68
CA TRP A 118 -10.59 22.50 27.48
C TRP A 118 -9.38 23.30 27.02
N SER A 119 -9.13 23.25 25.73
CA SER A 119 -8.05 23.99 25.09
C SER A 119 -8.57 24.61 23.79
N SER A 120 -8.22 25.87 23.56
CA SER A 120 -8.55 26.60 22.32
C SER A 120 -7.30 27.18 21.71
N GLY A 121 -7.26 27.20 20.35
CA GLY A 121 -6.10 27.70 19.64
C GLY A 121 -4.85 26.83 19.81
N THR A 122 -5.05 25.52 20.00
CA THR A 122 -3.95 24.57 20.19
C THR A 122 -3.17 24.42 18.89
N PRO A 123 -1.88 24.83 18.84
CA PRO A 123 -1.10 24.79 17.62
C PRO A 123 -0.78 23.36 17.19
N ALA A 124 -0.68 23.19 15.88
CA ALA A 124 -0.21 21.98 15.21
C ALA A 124 1.06 22.27 14.42
N SER A 125 1.87 21.24 14.18
CA SER A 125 3.08 21.31 13.37
C SER A 125 3.31 19.98 12.67
N HIS A 126 4.08 19.96 11.58
CA HIS A 126 4.46 18.70 10.91
C HIS A 126 5.74 18.10 11.49
N ALA A 127 6.40 18.78 12.42
CA ALA A 127 7.58 18.28 13.09
C ALA A 127 7.70 18.75 14.55
N VAL A 128 8.41 17.95 15.35
CA VAL A 128 8.87 18.30 16.69
C VAL A 128 10.33 17.90 16.88
N ARG A 129 11.08 18.69 17.62
CA ARG A 129 12.50 18.44 17.92
C ARG A 129 12.75 18.42 19.41
N TYR A 130 13.36 17.33 19.90
CA TYR A 130 13.99 17.27 21.21
C TYR A 130 15.38 17.92 21.08
N LYS A 131 15.59 19.06 21.73
CA LYS A 131 16.88 19.74 21.75
C LYS A 131 17.76 19.19 22.86
N ALA A 132 18.94 18.74 22.50
CA ALA A 132 19.88 18.11 23.41
C ALA A 132 19.24 16.93 24.19
N LEU A 133 18.62 16.00 23.47
CA LEU A 133 18.12 14.76 24.04
C LEU A 133 19.23 13.97 24.74
N TYR A 134 20.42 13.94 24.13
CA TYR A 134 21.67 13.57 24.76
C TYR A 134 22.69 14.72 24.54
N PRO A 135 23.81 14.78 25.28
CA PRO A 135 24.85 15.75 24.99
C PRO A 135 25.32 15.67 23.54
N GLY A 136 25.07 16.73 22.77
CA GLY A 136 25.40 16.81 21.35
C GLY A 136 24.50 15.99 20.41
N VAL A 137 23.27 15.63 20.86
CA VAL A 137 22.27 14.91 20.03
C VAL A 137 20.91 15.57 20.14
N ASP A 138 20.38 16.00 19.01
CA ASP A 138 18.99 16.36 18.84
C ASP A 138 18.22 15.17 18.21
N LEU A 139 16.93 15.01 18.53
CA LEU A 139 16.02 14.09 17.86
C LEU A 139 14.92 14.89 17.17
N LEU A 140 14.87 14.84 15.85
CA LEU A 140 13.78 15.35 15.04
C LEU A 140 12.79 14.23 14.76
N ILE A 141 11.49 14.49 14.92
CA ILE A 141 10.40 13.60 14.54
C ILE A 141 9.46 14.41 13.66
N PHE A 142 9.14 13.91 12.48
CA PHE A 142 8.40 14.69 11.49
C PHE A 142 7.50 13.82 10.62
N SER A 143 6.49 14.46 10.04
CA SER A 143 5.65 13.86 9.01
C SER A 143 6.42 13.84 7.68
N HIS A 144 6.44 12.71 7.01
CA HIS A 144 7.09 12.55 5.73
C HIS A 144 6.36 11.49 4.90
N GLU A 145 5.94 11.87 3.70
CA GLU A 145 5.31 10.96 2.73
C GLU A 145 4.19 10.08 3.29
N GLY A 146 3.33 10.66 4.14
CA GLY A 146 2.20 9.95 4.76
C GLY A 146 2.58 9.04 5.95
N GLY A 147 3.82 9.12 6.44
CA GLY A 147 4.33 8.42 7.62
C GLY A 147 4.89 9.37 8.68
N ILE A 148 5.39 8.78 9.75
CA ILE A 148 6.18 9.49 10.77
C ILE A 148 7.59 8.96 10.72
N LYS A 149 8.54 9.85 10.45
CA LYS A 149 9.97 9.57 10.48
C LYS A 149 10.64 10.22 11.69
N TYR A 150 11.80 9.74 12.02
CA TYR A 150 12.66 10.38 13.01
C TYR A 150 14.12 10.34 12.59
N GLU A 151 14.87 11.36 13.00
CA GLU A 151 16.30 11.50 12.72
C GLU A 151 17.05 11.91 13.99
N PHE A 152 18.17 11.27 14.26
CA PHE A 152 19.12 11.75 15.26
C PHE A 152 20.18 12.62 14.60
N HIS A 153 20.20 13.88 14.96
CA HIS A 153 21.22 14.87 14.55
C HIS A 153 22.30 14.93 15.61
N CYS A 154 23.46 14.37 15.31
CA CYS A 154 24.59 14.24 16.24
C CYS A 154 25.72 15.19 15.86
N GLU A 155 26.26 15.92 16.83
CA GLU A 155 27.39 16.81 16.62
C GLU A 155 28.65 16.06 16.12
N ASN A 156 28.80 14.79 16.50
CA ASN A 156 29.94 13.96 16.13
C ASN A 156 29.65 12.47 16.44
N TYR A 157 30.56 11.60 16.07
CA TYR A 157 30.53 10.17 16.30
C TYR A 157 30.34 9.79 17.80
N ALA A 158 31.07 10.48 18.71
CA ALA A 158 30.97 10.16 20.13
C ALA A 158 29.58 10.50 20.72
N ALA A 159 28.94 11.54 20.22
CA ALA A 159 27.60 11.89 20.57
C ALA A 159 26.61 10.79 20.10
N ALA A 160 26.75 10.30 18.87
CA ALA A 160 25.89 9.25 18.32
C ALA A 160 25.96 7.93 19.12
N GLN A 161 27.11 7.60 19.69
CA GLN A 161 27.28 6.37 20.50
C GLN A 161 26.52 6.38 21.82
N GLN A 162 25.95 7.50 22.25
CA GLN A 162 25.14 7.60 23.48
C GLN A 162 23.71 7.09 23.26
N ILE A 163 23.26 6.97 22.01
CA ILE A 163 21.87 6.66 21.68
C ILE A 163 21.57 5.21 22.03
N GLN A 164 20.63 5.01 22.97
CA GLN A 164 20.12 3.71 23.38
C GLN A 164 18.61 3.80 23.53
N ILE A 165 17.89 2.92 22.86
CA ILE A 165 16.44 2.91 22.84
C ILE A 165 15.95 1.57 23.45
N GLU A 166 15.31 1.63 24.60
CA GLU A 166 14.72 0.46 25.25
C GLU A 166 13.24 0.36 24.88
N TYR A 167 12.84 -0.78 24.34
CA TYR A 167 11.44 -1.07 24.03
C TYR A 167 10.78 -1.81 25.18
N GLU A 168 9.54 -1.40 25.53
CA GLU A 168 8.77 -1.96 26.64
C GLU A 168 7.28 -2.04 26.24
N GLY A 169 6.65 -3.19 26.45
CA GLY A 169 5.23 -3.41 26.17
C GLY A 169 4.93 -4.11 24.86
N GLN A 170 5.91 -4.32 23.99
CA GLN A 170 5.78 -5.12 22.78
C GLN A 170 5.73 -6.63 23.09
N ASP A 171 5.25 -7.43 22.13
CA ASP A 171 5.20 -8.89 22.29
C ASP A 171 6.57 -9.55 22.03
N ASP A 172 7.33 -9.07 21.02
CA ASP A 172 8.69 -9.56 20.70
C ASP A 172 9.47 -8.47 19.95
N LEU A 173 10.79 -8.62 19.87
CA LEU A 173 11.70 -7.80 19.06
C LEU A 173 12.60 -8.70 18.23
N LYS A 174 12.78 -8.40 16.96
CA LYS A 174 13.74 -9.11 16.12
C LYS A 174 14.58 -8.18 15.28
N LEU A 175 15.83 -8.58 15.13
CA LEU A 175 16.75 -7.99 14.17
C LEU A 175 17.18 -9.10 13.20
N LYS A 176 16.74 -9.00 11.95
CA LYS A 176 17.04 -9.99 10.91
C LYS A 176 17.32 -9.28 9.60
N ASP A 177 18.41 -9.66 8.94
CA ASP A 177 18.83 -9.15 7.63
C ASP A 177 18.93 -7.60 7.56
N GLY A 178 19.27 -6.96 8.70
CA GLY A 178 19.35 -5.51 8.85
C GLY A 178 18.03 -4.83 9.20
N ILE A 179 16.89 -5.52 9.15
CA ILE A 179 15.57 -5.01 9.49
C ILE A 179 15.31 -5.25 10.97
N PHE A 180 14.93 -4.18 11.68
CA PHE A 180 14.46 -4.23 13.07
C PHE A 180 12.94 -4.25 13.11
N THR A 181 12.34 -5.21 13.81
CA THR A 181 10.89 -5.39 13.89
C THR A 181 10.42 -5.44 15.33
N VAL A 182 9.42 -4.62 15.64
CA VAL A 182 8.64 -4.61 16.87
C VAL A 182 7.34 -5.39 16.61
N TYR A 183 7.17 -6.53 17.28
CA TYR A 183 5.97 -7.36 17.18
C TYR A 183 4.94 -6.92 18.19
N THR A 184 3.68 -6.78 17.74
CA THR A 184 2.55 -6.44 18.60
C THR A 184 1.35 -7.33 18.26
N SER A 185 0.39 -7.42 19.18
CA SER A 185 -0.86 -8.17 18.96
C SER A 185 -1.79 -7.55 17.88
N LEU A 186 -1.46 -6.38 17.35
CA LEU A 186 -2.24 -5.67 16.34
C LEU A 186 -1.49 -5.39 15.03
N GLY A 187 -0.33 -5.99 14.85
CA GLY A 187 0.51 -5.82 13.67
C GLY A 187 1.96 -5.52 14.04
N ASP A 188 2.83 -5.66 13.08
CA ASP A 188 4.27 -5.53 13.28
C ASP A 188 4.73 -4.17 12.71
N VAL A 189 5.66 -3.53 13.43
CA VAL A 189 6.29 -2.28 12.99
C VAL A 189 7.75 -2.59 12.68
N SER A 190 8.17 -2.33 11.44
CA SER A 190 9.53 -2.64 10.98
C SER A 190 10.26 -1.38 10.50
N GLU A 191 11.54 -1.33 10.82
CA GLU A 191 12.47 -0.28 10.37
C GLU A 191 13.58 -0.91 9.54
N SER A 192 13.93 -0.33 8.39
CA SER A 192 15.06 -0.77 7.57
C SER A 192 16.40 -0.49 8.24
N ALA A 193 17.49 -1.01 7.68
CA ALA A 193 18.82 -0.65 8.13
C ALA A 193 19.01 0.89 8.10
N PRO A 194 19.57 1.49 9.16
CA PRO A 194 19.68 2.94 9.25
C PRO A 194 20.60 3.49 8.16
N ILE A 195 20.14 4.54 7.49
CA ILE A 195 20.99 5.34 6.61
C ILE A 195 21.71 6.37 7.48
N VAL A 196 23.03 6.48 7.34
CA VAL A 196 23.82 7.44 8.10
C VAL A 196 24.67 8.24 7.14
N PHE A 197 24.68 9.56 7.29
CA PHE A 197 25.42 10.44 6.42
C PHE A 197 26.04 11.62 7.20
N HIS A 198 27.06 12.25 6.63
CA HIS A 198 27.61 13.48 7.16
C HIS A 198 26.73 14.68 6.81
N SER A 199 26.32 15.46 7.81
CA SER A 199 25.58 16.71 7.62
C SER A 199 26.50 17.86 7.19
N SER A 200 27.11 17.77 5.99
CA SER A 200 27.90 18.89 5.42
C SER A 200 27.33 19.23 4.03
N GLU A 201 27.22 20.52 3.71
CA GLU A 201 26.62 21.04 2.47
C GLU A 201 27.27 20.54 1.16
N SER A 202 28.34 19.78 1.22
CA SER A 202 29.13 19.38 0.04
C SER A 202 29.33 17.88 -0.15
N ASN A 203 28.90 17.00 0.77
CA ASN A 203 29.15 15.56 0.65
C ASN A 203 28.10 14.74 1.38
N ASN A 204 27.24 14.06 0.63
CA ASN A 204 26.31 13.05 1.15
C ASN A 204 27.00 11.67 1.17
N ASP A 205 28.22 11.58 1.69
CA ASP A 205 28.87 10.28 1.85
C ASP A 205 28.12 9.46 2.89
N THR A 206 27.44 8.39 2.44
CA THR A 206 26.79 7.43 3.32
C THR A 206 27.82 6.65 4.11
N LEU A 207 27.58 6.55 5.42
CA LEU A 207 28.41 5.78 6.34
C LEU A 207 27.80 4.38 6.53
N SER A 208 28.64 3.39 6.75
CA SER A 208 28.15 2.05 7.10
C SER A 208 27.60 2.04 8.52
N ALA A 209 26.32 1.75 8.64
CA ALA A 209 25.63 1.66 9.92
C ALA A 209 24.82 0.36 10.02
N LYS A 210 24.67 -0.16 11.24
CA LYS A 210 23.83 -1.32 11.52
C LYS A 210 23.14 -1.16 12.87
N TYR A 211 21.95 -1.73 13.00
CA TYR A 211 21.35 -1.96 14.30
C TYR A 211 22.12 -3.00 15.10
N SER A 212 22.16 -2.83 16.40
CA SER A 212 22.55 -3.85 17.37
C SER A 212 21.43 -3.97 18.42
N LEU A 213 20.87 -5.16 18.58
CA LEU A 213 19.80 -5.44 19.52
C LEU A 213 20.32 -6.35 20.64
N SER A 214 20.26 -5.85 21.87
CA SER A 214 20.59 -6.64 23.06
C SER A 214 19.41 -6.68 24.02
N LYS A 215 18.76 -7.84 24.15
CA LYS A 215 17.48 -7.99 24.83
C LYS A 215 16.43 -7.06 24.19
N ASN A 216 16.00 -6.02 24.89
CA ASN A 216 15.04 -5.02 24.44
C ASN A 216 15.66 -3.63 24.17
N VAL A 217 17.01 -3.54 24.10
CA VAL A 217 17.73 -2.29 23.83
C VAL A 217 18.31 -2.30 22.44
N LEU A 218 17.87 -1.34 21.63
CA LEU A 218 18.38 -1.05 20.29
C LEU A 218 19.47 0.01 20.37
N THR A 219 20.59 -0.22 19.67
CA THR A 219 21.69 0.73 19.51
C THR A 219 22.17 0.75 18.06
N TYR A 220 23.03 1.69 17.72
CA TYR A 220 23.59 1.85 16.39
C TYR A 220 25.09 1.51 16.38
N ASP A 221 25.49 0.53 15.57
CA ASP A 221 26.89 0.20 15.30
C ASP A 221 27.33 0.97 14.04
N LEU A 222 28.07 2.06 14.25
CA LEU A 222 28.50 2.97 13.20
C LEU A 222 29.99 2.72 12.86
N LYS A 223 30.29 2.57 11.58
CA LYS A 223 31.66 2.47 11.08
C LYS A 223 32.08 3.79 10.44
N VAL A 224 32.79 4.60 11.17
CA VAL A 224 33.28 5.91 10.75
C VAL A 224 34.82 5.91 10.73
N GLU A 225 35.41 6.36 9.65
CA GLU A 225 36.86 6.53 9.58
C GLU A 225 37.34 7.58 10.61
N ASP A 226 38.52 7.40 11.21
CA ASP A 226 39.02 8.25 12.29
C ASP A 226 39.05 9.75 11.92
N LYS A 227 39.39 10.08 10.68
CA LYS A 227 39.41 11.47 10.18
C LYS A 227 38.02 12.15 10.18
N ASN A 228 36.94 11.36 10.18
CA ASN A 228 35.57 11.84 10.05
C ASN A 228 34.80 11.82 11.39
N LYS A 229 35.41 11.35 12.48
CA LYS A 229 34.72 11.20 13.79
C LYS A 229 34.29 12.52 14.42
N ASN A 230 34.84 13.64 14.02
CA ASN A 230 34.55 14.98 14.54
C ASN A 230 33.51 15.74 13.69
N PHE A 231 33.00 15.16 12.61
CA PHE A 231 31.99 15.79 11.76
C PHE A 231 30.57 15.45 12.23
N PRO A 232 29.60 16.36 12.01
CA PRO A 232 28.21 16.10 12.30
C PRO A 232 27.68 14.91 11.49
N ILE A 233 26.84 14.10 12.13
CA ILE A 233 26.25 12.87 11.57
C ILE A 233 24.75 12.94 11.73
N VAL A 234 24.00 12.53 10.71
CA VAL A 234 22.57 12.25 10.78
C VAL A 234 22.34 10.74 10.68
N ILE A 235 21.55 10.18 11.58
CA ILE A 235 21.08 8.80 11.56
C ILE A 235 19.60 8.86 11.19
N ASP A 236 19.26 8.35 10.00
CA ASP A 236 17.91 8.33 9.42
C ASP A 236 17.46 6.86 9.18
N PRO A 237 16.70 6.26 10.10
CA PRO A 237 16.07 4.97 9.88
C PRO A 237 14.85 5.11 8.97
N ASP A 238 14.76 4.29 7.92
CA ASP A 238 13.56 4.23 7.10
C ASP A 238 12.54 3.26 7.70
N LEU A 239 11.32 3.74 7.92
CA LEU A 239 10.20 2.91 8.36
C LEU A 239 9.67 2.11 7.17
N ILE A 240 9.73 0.76 7.27
CA ILE A 240 9.06 -0.16 6.35
C ILE A 240 7.75 -0.58 6.99
N PHE A 241 6.65 -0.48 6.25
CA PHE A 241 5.35 -0.91 6.76
C PHE A 241 4.95 -2.30 6.27
N SER A 242 4.07 -2.95 7.02
CA SER A 242 3.30 -4.13 6.63
C SER A 242 1.87 -3.96 7.10
N THR A 243 0.91 -4.23 6.22
CA THR A 243 -0.52 -4.09 6.54
C THR A 243 -1.33 -5.26 5.99
N TYR A 244 -2.47 -5.54 6.61
CA TYR A 244 -3.51 -6.39 6.03
C TYR A 244 -4.37 -5.58 5.05
N SER A 245 -5.08 -6.27 4.14
CA SER A 245 -6.00 -5.62 3.19
C SER A 245 -7.20 -4.92 3.85
N GLY A 246 -7.45 -5.21 5.14
CA GLY A 246 -8.63 -4.71 5.85
C GLY A 246 -9.95 -5.39 5.45
N SER A 247 -9.91 -6.40 4.57
CA SER A 247 -11.09 -7.11 4.11
C SER A 247 -11.70 -8.00 5.19
N THR A 248 -13.03 -7.99 5.29
CA THR A 248 -13.81 -8.91 6.15
C THR A 248 -14.27 -10.16 5.42
N THR A 249 -14.01 -10.27 4.12
CA THR A 249 -14.28 -11.48 3.31
C THR A 249 -12.99 -12.17 2.91
N THR A 250 -13.09 -13.44 2.49
CA THR A 250 -11.94 -14.20 1.96
C THR A 250 -11.34 -13.46 0.77
N ASN A 251 -10.06 -13.20 0.83
CA ASN A 251 -9.31 -12.56 -0.25
C ASN A 251 -7.89 -13.09 -0.31
N PHE A 252 -7.29 -12.95 -1.50
CA PHE A 252 -5.91 -13.34 -1.74
C PHE A 252 -5.21 -12.21 -2.47
N GLY A 253 -4.07 -11.73 -1.93
CA GLY A 253 -3.13 -10.88 -2.65
C GLY A 253 -2.56 -11.67 -3.84
N PHE A 254 -2.59 -11.09 -5.03
CA PHE A 254 -2.27 -11.80 -6.26
C PHE A 254 -1.08 -11.19 -6.98
N THR A 255 -1.07 -9.88 -7.11
CA THR A 255 -0.05 -9.13 -7.82
C THR A 255 0.15 -7.77 -7.18
N ALA A 256 1.33 -7.19 -7.35
CA ALA A 256 1.66 -5.87 -6.83
C ALA A 256 2.61 -5.14 -7.78
N THR A 257 2.54 -3.82 -7.79
CA THR A 257 3.47 -2.92 -8.47
C THR A 257 3.58 -1.61 -7.68
N TYR A 258 4.43 -0.72 -8.12
CA TYR A 258 4.60 0.61 -7.55
C TYR A 258 4.78 1.66 -8.65
N ASP A 259 4.43 2.91 -8.36
CA ASP A 259 4.69 4.02 -9.27
C ASP A 259 6.04 4.69 -9.01
N SER A 260 6.35 5.72 -9.79
CA SER A 260 7.63 6.45 -9.72
C SER A 260 7.83 7.20 -8.41
N GLU A 261 6.77 7.43 -7.64
CA GLU A 261 6.79 8.12 -6.34
C GLU A 261 6.80 7.11 -5.17
N GLY A 262 6.75 5.80 -5.45
CA GLY A 262 6.83 4.74 -4.46
C GLY A 262 5.49 4.33 -3.84
N PHE A 263 4.34 4.80 -4.37
CA PHE A 263 3.03 4.30 -3.96
C PHE A 263 2.86 2.85 -4.38
N LEU A 264 2.42 2.00 -3.47
CA LEU A 264 2.16 0.59 -3.73
C LEU A 264 0.77 0.39 -4.33
N TYR A 265 0.68 -0.43 -5.35
CA TYR A 265 -0.58 -0.93 -5.88
C TYR A 265 -0.68 -2.44 -5.66
N SER A 266 -1.82 -2.91 -5.19
CA SER A 266 -2.11 -4.34 -5.07
C SER A 266 -3.31 -4.72 -5.92
N GLY A 267 -3.20 -5.85 -6.63
CA GLY A 267 -4.30 -6.55 -7.27
C GLY A 267 -4.64 -7.80 -6.45
N SER A 268 -5.90 -7.96 -6.08
CA SER A 268 -6.38 -9.03 -5.22
C SER A 268 -7.58 -9.73 -5.82
N LEU A 269 -7.74 -11.01 -5.47
CA LEU A 269 -8.90 -11.83 -5.77
C LEU A 269 -9.82 -11.84 -4.54
N ILE A 270 -11.08 -11.43 -4.69
CA ILE A 270 -12.01 -11.20 -3.58
C ILE A 270 -13.24 -12.08 -3.73
N PHE A 271 -13.59 -12.82 -2.68
CA PHE A 271 -14.75 -13.72 -2.64
C PHE A 271 -15.88 -13.15 -1.77
N GLY A 272 -16.59 -12.18 -2.28
CA GLY A 272 -17.76 -11.59 -1.61
C GLY A 272 -17.64 -10.13 -1.22
N THR A 273 -18.63 -9.64 -0.51
CA THR A 273 -18.69 -8.26 0.02
C THR A 273 -17.76 -8.11 1.22
N GLY A 274 -17.27 -6.89 1.47
CA GLY A 274 -16.49 -6.55 2.68
C GLY A 274 -15.01 -6.24 2.43
N TYR A 275 -14.61 -6.10 1.18
CA TYR A 275 -13.32 -5.47 0.85
C TYR A 275 -13.45 -3.96 1.03
N PRO A 276 -12.51 -3.29 1.72
CA PRO A 276 -12.60 -1.86 1.97
C PRO A 276 -12.42 -1.07 0.68
N THR A 277 -13.45 -0.31 0.29
CA THR A 277 -13.41 0.61 -0.86
C THR A 277 -13.37 2.05 -0.41
N THR A 278 -12.80 2.92 -1.22
CA THR A 278 -12.76 4.36 -0.94
C THR A 278 -13.98 5.08 -1.51
N THR A 279 -14.39 6.16 -0.85
CA THR A 279 -15.53 6.99 -1.32
C THR A 279 -15.25 7.56 -2.71
N GLY A 280 -16.14 7.30 -3.66
CA GLY A 280 -16.03 7.77 -5.03
C GLY A 280 -15.09 6.93 -5.91
N ALA A 281 -14.67 5.74 -5.46
CA ALA A 281 -13.97 4.77 -6.29
C ALA A 281 -14.85 4.33 -7.47
N PHE A 282 -14.23 3.76 -8.49
CA PHE A 282 -14.90 3.31 -9.72
C PHE A 282 -16.08 2.38 -9.44
N ASP A 283 -15.86 1.35 -8.61
CA ASP A 283 -16.92 0.45 -8.13
C ASP A 283 -16.69 0.12 -6.65
N GLN A 284 -17.74 0.36 -5.84
CA GLN A 284 -17.72 0.10 -4.40
C GLN A 284 -18.50 -1.18 -4.03
N SER A 285 -19.02 -1.87 -5.02
CA SER A 285 -19.84 -3.07 -4.86
C SER A 285 -19.17 -4.33 -5.40
N PHE A 286 -19.34 -5.42 -4.66
CA PHE A 286 -19.05 -6.74 -5.16
C PHE A 286 -20.15 -7.15 -6.15
N ASN A 287 -19.79 -7.50 -7.39
CA ASN A 287 -20.75 -7.76 -8.46
C ASN A 287 -21.14 -9.24 -8.59
N GLY A 288 -20.36 -10.13 -7.97
CA GLY A 288 -20.74 -11.51 -7.88
C GLY A 288 -19.89 -12.46 -8.69
N GLY A 289 -20.48 -13.58 -9.05
CA GLY A 289 -19.82 -14.69 -9.74
C GLY A 289 -20.46 -16.01 -9.37
N SER A 290 -19.87 -17.08 -9.88
CA SER A 290 -20.38 -18.44 -9.67
C SER A 290 -19.92 -18.98 -8.34
N ARG A 291 -20.82 -19.58 -7.57
CA ARG A 291 -20.45 -20.25 -6.33
C ARG A 291 -19.69 -21.55 -6.62
N VAL A 292 -18.42 -21.62 -6.24
CA VAL A 292 -17.54 -22.77 -6.48
C VAL A 292 -16.92 -23.23 -5.15
N PHE A 293 -16.91 -24.54 -4.89
CA PHE A 293 -16.35 -25.14 -3.66
C PHE A 293 -16.85 -24.53 -2.34
N GLY A 294 -18.07 -23.97 -2.35
CA GLY A 294 -18.66 -23.34 -1.16
C GLY A 294 -18.30 -21.86 -0.99
N LEU A 295 -17.35 -21.31 -1.75
CA LEU A 295 -17.09 -19.89 -1.81
C LEU A 295 -18.08 -19.19 -2.74
N PRO A 296 -18.47 -17.93 -2.48
CA PRO A 296 -19.16 -17.09 -3.47
C PRO A 296 -18.25 -16.88 -4.67
N GLY A 297 -18.79 -16.37 -5.80
CA GLY A 297 -17.98 -15.96 -6.92
C GLY A 297 -16.97 -14.88 -6.55
N CYS A 298 -16.11 -14.48 -7.48
CA CYS A 298 -15.03 -13.57 -7.20
C CYS A 298 -14.95 -12.41 -8.19
N ASP A 299 -14.53 -11.24 -7.67
CA ASP A 299 -14.13 -10.07 -8.43
C ASP A 299 -12.65 -9.75 -8.17
N VAL A 300 -12.06 -8.93 -9.03
CA VAL A 300 -10.78 -8.27 -8.76
C VAL A 300 -11.02 -7.11 -7.80
N ALA A 301 -10.11 -6.88 -6.88
CA ALA A 301 -10.00 -5.60 -6.19
C ALA A 301 -8.61 -5.00 -6.38
N VAL A 302 -8.58 -3.69 -6.54
CA VAL A 302 -7.36 -2.92 -6.72
C VAL A 302 -7.27 -1.85 -5.66
N THR A 303 -6.12 -1.77 -4.99
CA THR A 303 -5.87 -0.74 -3.98
C THR A 303 -4.53 -0.07 -4.23
N LYS A 304 -4.52 1.26 -4.26
CA LYS A 304 -3.31 2.08 -4.17
C LYS A 304 -3.13 2.49 -2.71
N TYR A 305 -1.98 2.20 -2.15
CA TYR A 305 -1.57 2.61 -0.80
C TYR A 305 -0.62 3.79 -0.89
N ASP A 306 -0.62 4.63 0.14
CA ASP A 306 0.45 5.60 0.32
C ASP A 306 1.79 4.90 0.60
N THR A 307 2.89 5.63 0.52
CA THR A 307 4.24 5.07 0.70
C THR A 307 4.50 4.54 2.10
N SER A 308 3.70 4.97 3.09
CA SER A 308 3.76 4.49 4.47
C SER A 308 2.83 3.29 4.74
N GLY A 309 1.91 2.94 3.81
CA GLY A 309 0.91 1.89 3.98
C GLY A 309 -0.16 2.17 5.02
N THR A 310 -0.24 3.40 5.50
CA THR A 310 -1.22 3.80 6.52
C THR A 310 -2.57 4.20 5.94
N LYS A 311 -2.62 4.44 4.61
CA LYS A 311 -3.83 4.91 3.94
C LYS A 311 -3.99 4.27 2.57
N ALA A 312 -5.20 3.80 2.26
CA ALA A 312 -5.60 3.54 0.90
C ALA A 312 -5.92 4.88 0.21
N ILE A 313 -5.15 5.24 -0.82
CA ILE A 313 -5.39 6.42 -1.67
C ILE A 313 -6.67 6.20 -2.47
N PHE A 314 -6.77 5.04 -3.12
CA PHE A 314 -8.03 4.53 -3.62
C PHE A 314 -8.09 3.01 -3.46
N SER A 315 -9.31 2.50 -3.38
CA SER A 315 -9.59 1.07 -3.37
C SER A 315 -10.94 0.82 -4.02
N THR A 316 -10.98 -0.10 -5.00
CA THR A 316 -12.13 -0.35 -5.86
C THR A 316 -12.26 -1.82 -6.20
N TYR A 317 -13.49 -2.29 -6.44
CA TYR A 317 -13.72 -3.54 -7.16
C TYR A 317 -13.58 -3.30 -8.68
N LEU A 318 -13.32 -4.39 -9.40
CA LEU A 318 -13.36 -4.46 -10.86
C LEU A 318 -13.89 -5.84 -11.26
N GLY A 319 -15.12 -5.89 -11.75
CA GLY A 319 -15.75 -7.12 -12.16
C GLY A 319 -17.14 -6.93 -12.73
N GLY A 320 -17.72 -8.02 -13.19
CA GLY A 320 -19.08 -8.11 -13.66
C GLY A 320 -19.88 -9.18 -12.92
N SER A 321 -20.86 -9.82 -13.57
CA SER A 321 -21.70 -10.85 -12.93
C SER A 321 -21.11 -12.27 -12.98
N GLY A 322 -19.95 -12.47 -13.60
CA GLY A 322 -19.18 -13.71 -13.61
C GLY A 322 -18.04 -13.66 -12.62
N ASP A 323 -17.06 -14.56 -12.76
CA ASP A 323 -15.85 -14.57 -11.97
C ASP A 323 -14.73 -13.82 -12.71
N GLU A 324 -13.99 -12.98 -11.99
CA GLU A 324 -12.80 -12.28 -12.46
C GLU A 324 -11.58 -12.65 -11.65
N MET A 325 -10.42 -12.74 -12.34
CA MET A 325 -9.15 -13.07 -11.71
C MET A 325 -8.05 -12.16 -12.26
N PRO A 326 -7.32 -11.43 -11.41
CA PRO A 326 -6.19 -10.64 -11.86
C PRO A 326 -5.01 -11.55 -12.19
N HIS A 327 -4.18 -11.17 -13.17
CA HIS A 327 -2.92 -11.86 -13.46
C HIS A 327 -1.74 -10.98 -13.08
N SER A 328 -1.70 -9.76 -13.60
CA SER A 328 -0.59 -8.83 -13.41
C SER A 328 -1.08 -7.39 -13.52
N ILE A 329 -0.39 -6.48 -12.86
CA ILE A 329 -0.67 -5.04 -12.87
C ILE A 329 0.61 -4.26 -13.14
N VAL A 330 0.49 -3.12 -13.81
CA VAL A 330 1.60 -2.22 -14.10
C VAL A 330 1.12 -0.77 -14.11
N VAL A 331 1.99 0.17 -13.75
CA VAL A 331 1.71 1.61 -13.77
C VAL A 331 2.57 2.26 -14.85
N ASN A 332 1.98 3.14 -15.65
CA ASN A 332 2.71 3.88 -16.67
C ASN A 332 3.34 5.18 -16.14
N SER A 333 3.99 5.93 -17.01
CA SER A 333 4.67 7.19 -16.67
C SER A 333 3.74 8.34 -16.24
N ARG A 334 2.42 8.15 -16.32
CA ARG A 334 1.37 9.12 -15.92
C ARG A 334 0.59 8.65 -14.69
N ASP A 335 1.11 7.64 -13.96
CA ASP A 335 0.47 7.00 -12.80
C ASP A 335 -0.90 6.35 -13.11
N GLU A 336 -1.14 6.03 -14.39
CA GLU A 336 -2.31 5.27 -14.83
C GLU A 336 -2.05 3.79 -14.60
N LEU A 337 -2.93 3.12 -13.83
CA LEU A 337 -2.80 1.72 -13.49
C LEU A 337 -3.46 0.84 -14.56
N TYR A 338 -2.72 -0.10 -15.11
CA TYR A 338 -3.23 -1.14 -15.99
C TYR A 338 -3.37 -2.46 -15.24
N VAL A 339 -4.54 -3.07 -15.35
CA VAL A 339 -4.87 -4.36 -14.76
C VAL A 339 -5.13 -5.34 -15.88
N TYR A 340 -4.39 -6.43 -15.89
CA TYR A 340 -4.57 -7.55 -16.81
C TYR A 340 -5.08 -8.76 -16.03
N GLY A 341 -6.05 -9.47 -16.61
CA GLY A 341 -6.64 -10.65 -16.00
C GLY A 341 -7.55 -11.44 -16.93
N THR A 342 -8.36 -12.31 -16.34
CA THR A 342 -9.34 -13.15 -17.04
C THR A 342 -10.72 -12.89 -16.47
N THR A 343 -11.73 -12.77 -17.32
CA THR A 343 -13.14 -12.56 -16.96
C THR A 343 -14.07 -13.61 -17.58
N GLY A 344 -15.01 -14.10 -16.81
CA GLY A 344 -16.16 -14.90 -17.28
C GLY A 344 -17.44 -14.10 -17.44
N SER A 345 -17.39 -12.80 -17.17
CA SER A 345 -18.55 -11.91 -17.22
C SER A 345 -18.89 -11.51 -18.66
N GLN A 346 -20.15 -11.57 -19.03
CA GLN A 346 -20.64 -10.99 -20.28
C GLN A 346 -20.87 -9.47 -20.16
N ASN A 347 -20.91 -8.95 -18.96
CA ASN A 347 -21.13 -7.54 -18.63
C ASN A 347 -19.90 -6.94 -17.88
N PHE A 348 -18.71 -7.46 -18.13
CA PHE A 348 -17.47 -6.85 -17.61
C PHE A 348 -17.40 -5.39 -18.09
N PRO A 349 -17.00 -4.44 -17.22
CA PRO A 349 -16.97 -3.03 -17.56
C PRO A 349 -15.95 -2.74 -18.66
N THR A 350 -16.42 -2.36 -19.84
CA THR A 350 -15.63 -1.89 -20.99
C THR A 350 -15.85 -0.40 -21.23
N THR A 351 -14.95 0.23 -21.97
CA THR A 351 -15.09 1.64 -22.38
C THR A 351 -15.68 1.72 -23.80
N GLY A 352 -16.27 2.86 -24.15
CA GLY A 352 -16.95 3.02 -25.45
C GLY A 352 -16.05 2.94 -26.70
N ALA A 353 -14.72 2.94 -26.53
CA ALA A 353 -13.73 2.76 -27.59
C ALA A 353 -12.93 1.44 -27.44
N ALA A 354 -13.45 0.48 -26.69
CA ALA A 354 -12.82 -0.81 -26.48
C ALA A 354 -12.50 -1.52 -27.82
N TYR A 355 -11.37 -2.18 -27.88
CA TYR A 355 -11.03 -3.05 -29.03
C TYR A 355 -12.06 -4.18 -29.19
N GLN A 356 -12.47 -4.78 -28.06
CA GLN A 356 -13.51 -5.80 -27.96
C GLN A 356 -14.38 -5.49 -26.74
N ASP A 357 -15.68 -5.32 -26.94
CA ASP A 357 -16.62 -4.86 -25.90
C ASP A 357 -17.48 -5.96 -25.29
N THR A 358 -17.32 -7.19 -25.77
CA THR A 358 -18.11 -8.35 -25.33
C THR A 358 -17.25 -9.60 -25.19
N LEU A 359 -17.63 -10.50 -24.28
CA LEU A 359 -17.09 -11.85 -24.19
C LEU A 359 -17.36 -12.61 -25.49
N THR A 360 -16.31 -13.18 -26.09
CA THR A 360 -16.44 -13.86 -27.39
C THR A 360 -17.10 -15.21 -27.22
N ASN A 361 -18.18 -15.46 -27.97
CA ASN A 361 -18.88 -16.73 -28.07
C ASN A 361 -19.18 -17.40 -26.69
N PRO A 362 -19.88 -16.74 -25.77
CA PRO A 362 -20.21 -17.32 -24.47
C PRO A 362 -20.99 -18.63 -24.65
N ASN A 363 -20.40 -19.74 -24.20
CA ASN A 363 -20.92 -21.06 -24.45
C ASN A 363 -20.66 -22.01 -23.26
N ALA A 364 -21.69 -22.73 -22.81
CA ALA A 364 -21.55 -23.69 -21.72
C ALA A 364 -20.58 -24.84 -22.03
N ALA A 365 -20.27 -25.14 -23.30
CA ALA A 365 -19.22 -26.09 -23.67
C ALA A 365 -17.81 -25.59 -23.28
N ASN A 366 -17.65 -24.29 -23.13
CA ASN A 366 -16.43 -23.64 -22.67
C ASN A 366 -16.34 -23.52 -21.14
N SER A 367 -17.33 -24.02 -20.40
CA SER A 367 -17.33 -23.95 -18.93
C SER A 367 -16.05 -24.51 -18.31
N ARG A 368 -15.46 -23.78 -17.38
CA ARG A 368 -14.27 -24.17 -16.61
C ARG A 368 -14.44 -23.84 -15.14
N THR A 369 -13.92 -24.73 -14.30
CA THR A 369 -13.77 -24.50 -12.86
C THR A 369 -12.30 -24.70 -12.53
N LEU A 370 -11.70 -23.67 -11.96
CA LEU A 370 -10.30 -23.69 -11.55
C LEU A 370 -10.15 -24.15 -10.10
N GLU A 371 -9.01 -24.74 -9.77
CA GLU A 371 -8.69 -25.21 -8.41
C GLU A 371 -8.70 -24.09 -7.35
N VAL A 372 -8.54 -22.85 -7.80
CA VAL A 372 -8.57 -21.63 -6.98
C VAL A 372 -10.00 -21.14 -6.67
N ALA A 373 -11.01 -21.98 -6.86
CA ALA A 373 -12.42 -21.69 -6.64
C ALA A 373 -13.01 -20.61 -7.57
N VAL A 374 -12.46 -20.47 -8.78
CA VAL A 374 -12.97 -19.58 -9.84
C VAL A 374 -13.73 -20.40 -10.87
N GLY A 375 -14.91 -19.96 -11.28
CA GLY A 375 -15.79 -20.68 -12.20
C GLY A 375 -16.26 -19.86 -13.39
N TYR A 376 -15.77 -20.19 -14.58
CA TYR A 376 -16.19 -19.58 -15.84
C TYR A 376 -17.28 -20.42 -16.49
N LEU A 377 -18.55 -20.13 -16.21
CA LEU A 377 -19.69 -20.99 -16.64
C LEU A 377 -19.91 -21.01 -18.14
N LEU A 378 -19.59 -19.93 -18.82
CA LEU A 378 -19.78 -19.77 -20.27
C LEU A 378 -18.46 -19.62 -21.04
N GLY A 379 -17.34 -19.90 -20.38
CA GLY A 379 -16.01 -19.62 -20.86
C GLY A 379 -15.45 -18.30 -20.33
N CYS A 380 -14.26 -17.95 -20.77
CA CYS A 380 -13.56 -16.74 -20.35
C CYS A 380 -12.70 -16.16 -21.45
N ASP A 381 -12.58 -14.83 -21.44
CA ASP A 381 -11.59 -14.07 -22.20
C ASP A 381 -10.63 -13.35 -21.26
N MET A 382 -9.48 -12.94 -21.77
CA MET A 382 -8.64 -11.99 -21.08
C MET A 382 -9.30 -10.60 -21.07
N PHE A 383 -8.93 -9.78 -20.11
CA PHE A 383 -9.26 -8.36 -20.10
C PHE A 383 -8.03 -7.51 -19.80
N ILE A 384 -8.05 -6.26 -20.26
CA ILE A 384 -7.12 -5.21 -19.84
C ILE A 384 -7.97 -4.00 -19.48
N SER A 385 -7.74 -3.44 -18.30
CA SER A 385 -8.41 -2.23 -17.83
C SER A 385 -7.39 -1.21 -17.35
N ALA A 386 -7.52 0.04 -17.78
CA ALA A 386 -6.70 1.16 -17.38
C ALA A 386 -7.52 2.11 -16.49
N PHE A 387 -7.02 2.42 -15.30
CA PHE A 387 -7.61 3.36 -14.36
C PHE A 387 -6.95 4.73 -14.42
N GLN A 388 -7.73 5.78 -14.19
CA GLN A 388 -7.19 7.09 -13.84
C GLN A 388 -6.37 6.99 -12.54
N PRO A 389 -5.38 7.89 -12.33
CA PRO A 389 -4.52 7.86 -11.14
C PRO A 389 -5.26 7.94 -9.80
N ASP A 390 -6.48 8.47 -9.78
CA ASP A 390 -7.34 8.59 -8.61
C ASP A 390 -8.29 7.39 -8.39
N GLY A 391 -8.26 6.39 -9.28
CA GLY A 391 -9.06 5.15 -9.19
C GLY A 391 -10.57 5.32 -9.34
N ARG A 392 -11.05 6.49 -9.80
CA ARG A 392 -12.49 6.80 -9.88
C ARG A 392 -13.15 6.41 -11.19
N GLN A 393 -12.37 6.30 -12.25
CA GLN A 393 -12.89 6.00 -13.60
C GLN A 393 -11.92 5.11 -14.36
N LEU A 394 -12.46 4.31 -15.26
CA LEU A 394 -11.68 3.65 -16.30
C LEU A 394 -11.34 4.65 -17.41
N LEU A 395 -10.08 4.72 -17.78
CA LEU A 395 -9.60 5.40 -18.98
C LEU A 395 -9.86 4.56 -20.22
N ALA A 396 -9.59 3.27 -20.11
CA ALA A 396 -9.77 2.29 -21.17
C ALA A 396 -10.05 0.92 -20.55
N SER A 397 -10.87 0.10 -21.19
CA SER A 397 -11.08 -1.28 -20.78
C SER A 397 -11.62 -2.09 -21.95
N THR A 398 -11.06 -3.30 -22.15
CA THR A 398 -11.36 -4.17 -23.28
C THR A 398 -11.26 -5.63 -22.91
N TYR A 399 -12.06 -6.47 -23.53
CA TYR A 399 -11.76 -7.91 -23.61
C TYR A 399 -10.67 -8.16 -24.65
N VAL A 400 -10.03 -9.31 -24.56
CA VAL A 400 -9.08 -9.83 -25.57
C VAL A 400 -9.22 -11.34 -25.62
N GLY A 401 -9.83 -11.86 -26.67
CA GLY A 401 -10.01 -13.31 -26.81
C GLY A 401 -10.62 -13.73 -28.13
N GLY A 402 -10.76 -15.03 -28.32
CA GLY A 402 -11.42 -15.68 -29.43
C GLY A 402 -12.59 -16.56 -28.98
N SER A 403 -12.98 -17.56 -29.77
CA SER A 403 -14.22 -18.31 -29.55
C SER A 403 -14.15 -19.38 -28.46
N GLU A 404 -12.98 -19.65 -27.87
CA GLU A 404 -12.81 -20.59 -26.76
C GLU A 404 -12.25 -19.84 -25.52
N ASN A 405 -11.70 -20.57 -24.53
CA ASN A 405 -11.17 -19.95 -23.31
C ASN A 405 -9.80 -19.35 -23.54
N ASP A 406 -9.63 -18.10 -23.11
CA ASP A 406 -8.40 -17.34 -23.19
C ASP A 406 -7.94 -16.88 -21.80
N GLY A 407 -6.62 -16.83 -21.58
CA GLY A 407 -6.01 -16.39 -20.31
C GLY A 407 -5.89 -17.47 -19.24
N ILE A 408 -6.26 -18.73 -19.50
CA ILE A 408 -6.12 -19.81 -18.53
C ILE A 408 -5.15 -20.89 -19.01
N ASN A 409 -4.35 -21.43 -18.07
CA ASN A 409 -3.30 -22.42 -18.34
C ASN A 409 -3.77 -23.87 -18.08
N ASN A 410 -5.04 -24.08 -17.78
CA ASN A 410 -5.58 -25.39 -17.46
C ASN A 410 -6.26 -26.03 -18.67
N PRO A 411 -5.67 -27.08 -19.28
CA PRO A 411 -6.24 -27.75 -20.44
C PRO A 411 -7.41 -28.67 -20.11
N SER A 412 -7.67 -28.97 -18.82
CA SER A 412 -8.72 -29.90 -18.38
C SER A 412 -9.90 -29.15 -17.76
N PRO A 413 -11.16 -29.58 -18.03
CA PRO A 413 -12.33 -29.03 -17.35
C PRO A 413 -12.34 -29.30 -15.84
N PHE A 414 -11.56 -30.27 -15.37
CA PHE A 414 -11.44 -30.65 -13.96
C PHE A 414 -9.97 -30.73 -13.55
N GLY A 415 -9.24 -29.67 -13.54
CA GLY A 415 -7.82 -29.47 -13.28
C GLY A 415 -6.98 -30.52 -12.51
N PHE A 416 -7.60 -31.39 -11.76
CA PHE A 416 -6.95 -32.32 -10.84
C PHE A 416 -6.23 -33.46 -11.57
N GLY A 417 -4.94 -33.64 -11.27
CA GLY A 417 -4.17 -34.82 -11.63
C GLY A 417 -3.66 -34.89 -13.06
N ASN A 418 -3.68 -33.82 -13.83
CA ASN A 418 -3.07 -33.80 -15.15
C ASN A 418 -1.59 -33.38 -15.08
N PRO A 419 -0.62 -34.28 -15.42
CA PRO A 419 0.81 -33.96 -15.32
C PRO A 419 1.31 -32.93 -16.33
N ARG A 420 0.44 -32.42 -17.22
CA ARG A 420 0.74 -31.36 -18.19
C ARG A 420 0.31 -29.97 -17.71
N VAL A 421 -0.23 -29.86 -16.51
CA VAL A 421 -0.63 -28.58 -15.90
C VAL A 421 0.44 -28.18 -14.91
N LEU A 422 0.91 -26.95 -14.98
CA LEU A 422 1.79 -26.34 -13.97
C LEU A 422 0.95 -25.99 -12.75
N ASN A 423 0.76 -26.94 -11.83
CA ASN A 423 -0.03 -26.78 -10.59
C ASN A 423 0.87 -26.85 -9.35
N TYR A 424 1.96 -26.12 -9.33
CA TYR A 424 2.89 -26.14 -8.20
C TYR A 424 2.63 -25.02 -7.19
N ASN A 425 1.99 -23.93 -7.64
CA ASN A 425 1.66 -22.77 -6.82
C ASN A 425 0.20 -22.37 -7.01
N TYR A 426 -0.31 -21.64 -6.03
CA TYR A 426 -1.63 -20.98 -6.14
C TYR A 426 -1.65 -20.13 -7.41
N ALA A 427 -2.71 -20.29 -8.20
CA ALA A 427 -2.97 -19.56 -9.44
C ALA A 427 -2.08 -19.85 -10.66
N ASP A 428 -1.21 -20.83 -10.65
CA ASP A 428 -0.49 -21.28 -11.87
C ASP A 428 -1.44 -21.66 -13.03
N VAL A 429 -2.71 -21.95 -12.71
CA VAL A 429 -3.78 -22.29 -13.68
C VAL A 429 -4.28 -21.10 -14.50
N ALA A 430 -3.97 -19.86 -14.11
CA ALA A 430 -4.39 -18.64 -14.82
C ALA A 430 -3.32 -17.56 -14.60
N ARG A 431 -2.22 -17.69 -15.32
CA ARG A 431 -1.07 -16.81 -15.21
C ARG A 431 -0.74 -16.16 -16.53
N GLY A 432 -0.50 -14.87 -16.51
CA GLY A 432 0.00 -14.05 -17.59
C GLY A 432 0.66 -12.80 -17.04
N GLU A 433 1.31 -12.04 -17.90
CA GLU A 433 2.03 -10.83 -17.51
C GLU A 433 1.63 -9.65 -18.39
N ILE A 434 1.69 -8.45 -17.83
CA ILE A 434 1.53 -7.19 -18.53
C ILE A 434 2.79 -6.35 -18.32
N ASP A 435 3.21 -5.65 -19.38
CA ASP A 435 4.32 -4.71 -19.36
C ASP A 435 4.05 -3.51 -20.26
N ILE A 436 4.80 -2.42 -20.08
CA ILE A 436 4.61 -1.14 -20.79
C ILE A 436 5.94 -0.68 -21.37
N ASP A 437 5.94 -0.24 -22.64
CA ASP A 437 7.12 0.36 -23.24
C ASP A 437 7.20 1.88 -22.95
N LYS A 438 8.32 2.49 -23.32
CA LYS A 438 8.57 3.94 -23.14
C LYS A 438 7.57 4.87 -23.84
N ASP A 439 6.77 4.35 -24.77
CA ASP A 439 5.72 5.07 -25.50
C ASP A 439 4.32 4.73 -24.93
N ASP A 440 4.27 4.12 -23.74
CA ASP A 440 3.10 3.61 -23.02
C ASP A 440 2.28 2.55 -23.78
N ASN A 441 2.86 1.88 -24.80
CA ASN A 441 2.17 0.76 -25.41
C ASN A 441 2.17 -0.44 -24.48
N ILE A 442 1.06 -1.16 -24.46
CA ILE A 442 0.79 -2.26 -23.55
C ILE A 442 1.17 -3.58 -24.21
N TYR A 443 1.92 -4.39 -23.50
CA TYR A 443 2.26 -5.76 -23.90
C TYR A 443 1.64 -6.73 -22.90
N ILE A 444 0.97 -7.77 -23.42
CA ILE A 444 0.54 -8.90 -22.61
C ILE A 444 1.09 -10.19 -23.17
N VAL A 445 1.39 -11.12 -22.28
CA VAL A 445 1.63 -12.52 -22.60
C VAL A 445 0.63 -13.37 -21.84
N GLY A 446 0.11 -14.40 -22.46
CA GLY A 446 -0.89 -15.28 -21.88
C GLY A 446 -1.02 -16.54 -22.72
N SER A 447 -2.13 -17.23 -22.55
CA SER A 447 -2.44 -18.45 -23.31
C SER A 447 -3.85 -18.39 -23.89
N THR A 448 -4.02 -19.04 -25.04
CA THR A 448 -5.29 -19.15 -25.75
C THR A 448 -5.60 -20.59 -26.10
N ARG A 449 -6.89 -20.93 -26.14
CA ARG A 449 -7.40 -22.15 -26.77
C ARG A 449 -8.12 -21.85 -28.08
N SER A 450 -8.33 -20.58 -28.37
CA SER A 450 -9.05 -20.10 -29.50
C SER A 450 -8.21 -20.21 -30.78
N THR A 451 -8.66 -20.98 -31.73
CA THR A 451 -8.03 -21.10 -33.07
C THR A 451 -8.25 -19.85 -33.92
N ASP A 452 -9.18 -19.04 -33.54
CA ASP A 452 -9.58 -17.74 -34.12
C ASP A 452 -9.18 -16.54 -33.25
N PHE A 453 -8.20 -16.72 -32.35
CA PHE A 453 -7.65 -15.61 -31.57
C PHE A 453 -7.26 -14.44 -32.49
N PRO A 454 -7.57 -13.19 -32.14
CA PRO A 454 -7.34 -12.04 -33.01
C PRO A 454 -5.86 -11.85 -33.33
N ILE A 455 -5.49 -12.08 -34.57
CA ILE A 455 -4.13 -11.93 -35.11
C ILE A 455 -4.05 -10.68 -35.99
N LYS A 456 -3.05 -9.83 -35.73
CA LYS A 456 -2.83 -8.58 -36.48
C LYS A 456 -1.36 -8.31 -36.75
N GLY A 457 -1.09 -7.52 -37.78
CA GLY A 457 0.27 -7.23 -38.23
C GLY A 457 0.82 -8.33 -39.13
N ASN A 458 2.13 -8.53 -39.06
CA ASN A 458 2.82 -9.64 -39.73
C ASN A 458 3.57 -10.51 -38.71
N PRO A 459 2.84 -11.25 -37.87
CA PRO A 459 3.48 -12.05 -36.82
C PRO A 459 4.28 -13.22 -37.45
N ILE A 460 5.26 -13.71 -36.71
CA ILE A 460 6.09 -14.86 -37.13
C ILE A 460 5.24 -16.13 -37.32
N TYR A 461 4.21 -16.26 -36.44
CA TYR A 461 3.31 -17.43 -36.48
C TYR A 461 1.85 -16.93 -36.50
N PRO A 462 1.27 -16.73 -37.69
CA PRO A 462 -0.07 -16.12 -37.83
C PRO A 462 -1.22 -17.10 -37.62
N THR A 463 -0.95 -18.37 -37.35
CA THR A 463 -1.98 -19.40 -37.19
C THR A 463 -1.68 -20.31 -36.02
N TYR A 464 -2.74 -20.71 -35.32
CA TYR A 464 -2.68 -21.74 -34.29
C TYR A 464 -2.11 -23.04 -34.84
N ARG A 465 -1.10 -23.62 -34.16
CA ARG A 465 -0.35 -24.76 -34.71
C ARG A 465 -0.70 -26.10 -34.05
N GLY A 466 -1.69 -26.13 -33.22
CA GLY A 466 -2.16 -27.37 -32.56
C GLY A 466 -1.76 -27.45 -31.11
N GLY A 467 -2.12 -28.58 -30.48
CA GLY A 467 -2.08 -28.70 -29.03
C GLY A 467 -3.44 -28.44 -28.41
N THR A 468 -3.51 -28.38 -27.09
CA THR A 468 -4.74 -28.05 -26.35
C THR A 468 -4.84 -26.55 -26.00
N GLN A 469 -3.74 -25.83 -26.10
CA GLN A 469 -3.62 -24.37 -25.95
C GLN A 469 -2.29 -23.92 -26.56
N ASP A 470 -2.19 -22.63 -26.83
CA ASP A 470 -0.97 -21.99 -27.36
C ASP A 470 -0.67 -20.72 -26.53
N GLY A 471 0.60 -20.30 -26.50
CA GLY A 471 1.01 -19.03 -25.91
C GLY A 471 0.75 -17.88 -26.88
N ILE A 472 0.32 -16.73 -26.34
CA ILE A 472 0.12 -15.51 -27.13
C ILE A 472 0.96 -14.36 -26.59
N ILE A 473 1.33 -13.47 -27.51
CA ILE A 473 1.96 -12.19 -27.20
C ILE A 473 1.20 -11.11 -27.97
N VAL A 474 0.78 -10.06 -27.29
CA VAL A 474 -0.09 -9.04 -27.87
C VAL A 474 0.42 -7.65 -27.53
N LYS A 475 0.33 -6.71 -28.46
CA LYS A 475 0.67 -5.29 -28.24
C LYS A 475 -0.52 -4.39 -28.56
N PHE A 476 -0.92 -3.55 -27.60
CA PHE A 476 -1.96 -2.53 -27.72
C PHE A 476 -1.41 -1.12 -27.66
N LYS A 477 -2.19 -0.16 -28.19
CA LYS A 477 -2.04 1.24 -27.85
C LYS A 477 -2.51 1.53 -26.40
N PRO A 478 -2.08 2.65 -25.79
CA PRO A 478 -2.41 2.98 -24.40
C PRO A 478 -3.93 3.00 -24.09
N LEU A 479 -4.75 3.46 -25.03
CA LEU A 479 -6.21 3.53 -24.85
C LEU A 479 -6.94 2.23 -25.16
N LEU A 480 -6.23 1.13 -25.41
CA LEU A 480 -6.78 -0.22 -25.63
C LEU A 480 -7.82 -0.31 -26.76
N ASP A 481 -7.89 0.69 -27.62
CA ASP A 481 -8.77 0.79 -28.79
C ASP A 481 -8.19 0.12 -30.03
N THR A 482 -6.90 -0.10 -30.01
CA THR A 482 -6.15 -0.57 -31.19
C THR A 482 -5.15 -1.65 -30.81
N LEU A 483 -5.38 -2.84 -31.31
CA LEU A 483 -4.39 -3.91 -31.37
C LEU A 483 -3.34 -3.52 -32.42
N ILE A 484 -2.08 -3.43 -32.03
CA ILE A 484 -0.98 -3.07 -32.93
C ILE A 484 -0.49 -4.32 -33.66
N TRP A 485 -0.18 -5.38 -32.91
CA TRP A 485 0.14 -6.70 -33.43
C TRP A 485 -0.11 -7.79 -32.35
N SER A 486 -0.24 -9.03 -32.81
CA SER A 486 -0.41 -10.22 -31.98
C SER A 486 0.17 -11.46 -32.66
#